data_d55d5fd9cb8b8e7daeabe26c41801cd5
#
_entry.id   d55d5fd9cb8b8e7daeabe26c41801cd5
#
_cell.length_a   1.000
_cell.length_b   1.000
_cell.length_c   1.000
_cell.angle_alpha   90.00
_cell.angle_beta   90.00
_cell.angle_gamma   90.00
#
_symmetry.space_group_name_H-M   'P 1'
#
loop_
_entity.id
_entity.type
_entity.pdbx_description
1 polymer ?
#
loop_
_entity_poly.entity_id
_entity_poly.type
_entity_poly.pdbx_seq_one_letter_code
_entity_poly.pdbx_strand_id
1 'polypeptide(L)'
;MSVLATYPELSCTGGPFRIPETWGIKEEVLCLGNDKTYRFVEDVLSEVIDLFPGEYIHIGGDEAPKRRWKECPKCQRRIKENKLKDEHELQSYFIHHLDEFVTGKGRKIIGWDEILEGGLAPNAAVMSWRGENGGIAACLLYTSPS
;
A
#
# COMPACT_ATOMS: atom_id res chain seq x y z
N MET A 1 1.64 -6.06 -11.39
CA MET A 1 1.62 -5.87 -12.87
C MET A 1 0.34 -6.43 -13.54
N SER A 2 -0.20 -7.59 -13.16
CA SER A 2 -1.42 -8.14 -13.78
C SER A 2 -2.61 -7.17 -13.74
N VAL A 3 -2.85 -6.53 -12.59
CA VAL A 3 -3.87 -5.49 -12.44
C VAL A 3 -3.67 -4.35 -13.44
N LEU A 4 -2.44 -3.87 -13.61
CA LEU A 4 -2.14 -2.76 -14.54
C LEU A 4 -2.22 -3.17 -16.01
N ALA A 5 -2.02 -4.45 -16.33
CA ALA A 5 -2.23 -4.95 -17.68
C ALA A 5 -3.72 -4.97 -18.05
N THR A 6 -4.60 -5.17 -17.07
CA THR A 6 -6.06 -5.19 -17.23
C THR A 6 -6.68 -3.79 -17.10
N TYR A 7 -6.18 -3.00 -16.13
CA TYR A 7 -6.66 -1.66 -15.78
C TYR A 7 -5.51 -0.64 -15.84
N PRO A 8 -5.01 -0.29 -17.03
CA PRO A 8 -3.85 0.59 -17.19
C PRO A 8 -4.07 2.00 -16.63
N GLU A 9 -5.31 2.45 -16.55
CA GLU A 9 -5.69 3.74 -15.97
C GLU A 9 -5.43 3.85 -14.46
N LEU A 10 -5.20 2.73 -13.77
CA LEU A 10 -4.82 2.71 -12.36
C LEU A 10 -3.32 2.97 -12.14
N SER A 11 -2.53 3.05 -13.22
CA SER A 11 -1.11 3.37 -13.16
C SER A 11 -0.83 4.87 -13.21
N CYS A 12 0.43 5.24 -12.94
CA CYS A 12 0.90 6.61 -13.12
C CYS A 12 1.04 7.02 -14.59
N THR A 13 1.30 6.05 -15.49
CA THR A 13 1.68 6.28 -16.89
C THR A 13 0.59 5.96 -17.90
N GLY A 14 -0.46 5.22 -17.51
CA GLY A 14 -1.61 4.90 -18.36
C GLY A 14 -1.39 3.75 -19.36
N GLY A 15 -0.23 3.07 -19.30
CA GLY A 15 0.06 1.92 -20.15
C GLY A 15 0.33 2.26 -21.62
N PRO A 16 0.23 1.28 -22.54
CA PRO A 16 -0.20 -0.10 -22.29
C PRO A 16 0.84 -0.95 -21.56
N PHE A 17 0.38 -1.96 -20.81
CA PHE A 17 1.25 -2.87 -20.06
C PHE A 17 1.07 -4.31 -20.51
N ARG A 18 2.17 -5.08 -20.44
CA ARG A 18 2.15 -6.54 -20.60
C ARG A 18 2.41 -7.21 -19.28
N ILE A 19 1.83 -8.39 -19.08
CA ILE A 19 2.15 -9.23 -17.94
C ILE A 19 3.62 -9.66 -18.07
N PRO A 20 4.47 -9.43 -17.05
CA PRO A 20 5.88 -9.81 -17.11
C PRO A 20 6.03 -11.33 -17.15
N GLU A 21 6.86 -11.81 -18.05
CA GLU A 21 7.26 -13.22 -18.18
C GLU A 21 8.57 -13.52 -17.42
N THR A 22 9.19 -12.50 -16.82
CA THR A 22 10.44 -12.60 -16.08
C THR A 22 10.25 -12.24 -14.63
N TRP A 23 10.98 -12.94 -13.76
CA TRP A 23 11.07 -12.61 -12.34
C TRP A 23 11.70 -11.23 -12.09
N GLY A 24 11.40 -10.65 -10.94
CA GLY A 24 12.00 -9.40 -10.43
C GLY A 24 10.99 -8.28 -10.18
N ILE A 25 11.42 -7.30 -9.39
CA ILE A 25 10.66 -6.10 -9.06
C ILE A 25 10.42 -5.29 -10.33
N LYS A 26 9.19 -4.84 -10.52
CA LYS A 26 8.79 -4.04 -11.67
C LYS A 26 8.55 -2.60 -11.26
N GLU A 27 8.96 -1.66 -12.12
CA GLU A 27 8.84 -0.21 -11.87
C GLU A 27 7.39 0.28 -11.80
N GLU A 28 6.47 -0.41 -12.47
CA GLU A 28 5.09 0.03 -12.56
C GLU A 28 4.30 -0.39 -11.32
N VAL A 29 3.71 0.60 -10.68
CA VAL A 29 2.92 0.47 -9.45
C VAL A 29 1.56 1.17 -9.61
N LEU A 30 0.63 0.88 -8.72
CA LEU A 30 -0.65 1.60 -8.64
C LEU A 30 -0.41 3.09 -8.37
N CYS A 31 -1.18 3.95 -9.02
CA CYS A 31 -1.09 5.39 -8.87
C CYS A 31 -1.81 5.84 -7.59
N LEU A 32 -1.09 6.14 -6.53
CA LEU A 32 -1.67 6.59 -5.26
C LEU A 32 -2.20 8.03 -5.28
N GLY A 33 -1.99 8.76 -6.37
CA GLY A 33 -2.63 10.05 -6.63
C GLY A 33 -3.98 9.94 -7.35
N ASN A 34 -4.47 8.73 -7.63
CA ASN A 34 -5.69 8.47 -8.38
C ASN A 34 -6.75 7.84 -7.47
N ASP A 35 -7.89 8.52 -7.28
CA ASP A 35 -8.98 8.04 -6.43
C ASP A 35 -9.60 6.72 -6.93
N LYS A 36 -9.50 6.44 -8.23
CA LYS A 36 -9.95 5.14 -8.76
C LYS A 36 -9.14 3.97 -8.20
N THR A 37 -7.86 4.20 -7.85
CA THR A 37 -7.00 3.19 -7.23
C THR A 37 -7.55 2.78 -5.86
N TYR A 38 -7.96 3.75 -5.06
CA TYR A 38 -8.53 3.51 -3.73
C TYR A 38 -9.80 2.69 -3.83
N ARG A 39 -10.75 3.12 -4.66
CA ARG A 39 -12.02 2.40 -4.88
C ARG A 39 -11.81 0.98 -5.40
N PHE A 40 -10.91 0.81 -6.37
CA PHE A 40 -10.58 -0.51 -6.91
C PHE A 40 -10.07 -1.45 -5.82
N VAL A 41 -9.15 -0.97 -4.94
CA VAL A 41 -8.60 -1.79 -3.87
C VAL A 41 -9.66 -2.08 -2.78
N GLU A 42 -10.51 -1.10 -2.45
CA GLU A 42 -11.66 -1.30 -1.55
C GLU A 42 -12.64 -2.35 -2.06
N ASP A 43 -12.95 -2.32 -3.36
CA ASP A 43 -13.83 -3.32 -4.00
C ASP A 43 -13.23 -4.72 -3.90
N VAL A 44 -11.95 -4.87 -4.24
CA VAL A 44 -11.21 -6.15 -4.12
C VAL A 44 -11.16 -6.62 -2.66
N LEU A 45 -10.84 -5.74 -1.72
CA LEU A 45 -10.80 -6.09 -0.29
C LEU A 45 -12.18 -6.48 0.24
N SER A 46 -13.24 -5.85 -0.24
CA SER A 46 -14.61 -6.24 0.14
C SER A 46 -14.92 -7.69 -0.27
N GLU A 47 -14.61 -8.06 -1.50
CA GLU A 47 -14.79 -9.45 -1.97
C GLU A 47 -13.92 -10.43 -1.16
N VAL A 48 -12.67 -10.08 -0.88
CA VAL A 48 -11.77 -10.92 -0.07
C VAL A 48 -12.31 -11.11 1.34
N ILE A 49 -12.82 -10.05 1.99
CA ILE A 49 -13.40 -10.10 3.33
C ILE A 49 -14.64 -11.00 3.36
N ASP A 50 -15.48 -10.95 2.35
CA ASP A 50 -16.69 -11.78 2.24
C ASP A 50 -16.35 -13.28 2.03
N LEU A 51 -15.27 -13.57 1.30
CA LEU A 51 -14.85 -14.94 1.00
C LEU A 51 -14.03 -15.60 2.12
N PHE A 52 -13.25 -14.80 2.86
CA PHE A 52 -12.32 -15.32 3.88
C PHE A 52 -12.67 -14.80 5.27
N PRO A 53 -13.04 -15.70 6.22
CA PRO A 53 -13.49 -15.29 7.55
C PRO A 53 -12.35 -14.95 8.52
N GLY A 54 -11.07 -14.98 8.10
CA GLY A 54 -9.91 -14.72 8.93
C GLY A 54 -9.91 -13.29 9.50
N GLU A 55 -9.40 -13.13 10.72
CA GLU A 55 -9.31 -11.82 11.39
C GLU A 55 -8.41 -10.85 10.62
N TYR A 56 -7.33 -11.35 10.02
CA TYR A 56 -6.31 -10.57 9.32
C TYR A 56 -6.41 -10.72 7.82
N ILE A 57 -6.29 -9.60 7.11
CA ILE A 57 -6.18 -9.53 5.66
C ILE A 57 -4.77 -9.06 5.31
N HIS A 58 -4.00 -9.88 4.59
CA HIS A 58 -2.65 -9.52 4.18
C HIS A 58 -2.70 -8.62 2.94
N ILE A 59 -2.21 -7.40 3.08
CA ILE A 59 -2.27 -6.37 2.03
C ILE A 59 -0.96 -6.22 1.22
N GLY A 60 0.08 -7.03 1.51
CA GLY A 60 1.40 -6.88 0.89
C GLY A 60 2.14 -5.66 1.41
N GLY A 61 2.40 -4.70 0.55
CA GLY A 61 3.09 -3.45 0.87
C GLY A 61 4.59 -3.45 0.60
N ASP A 62 5.12 -4.59 0.16
CA ASP A 62 6.51 -4.80 -0.19
C ASP A 62 6.87 -4.31 -1.60
N GLU A 63 8.16 -4.12 -1.81
CA GLU A 63 8.78 -3.93 -3.14
C GLU A 63 8.04 -2.93 -4.07
N ALA A 64 7.53 -1.83 -3.50
CA ALA A 64 6.88 -0.77 -4.26
C ALA A 64 7.90 0.33 -4.63
N PRO A 65 8.46 0.35 -5.87
CA PRO A 65 9.39 1.38 -6.29
C PRO A 65 8.73 2.76 -6.29
N LYS A 66 9.43 3.76 -5.74
CA LYS A 66 8.89 5.12 -5.56
C LYS A 66 9.04 5.99 -6.82
N ARG A 67 9.80 5.53 -7.82
CA ARG A 67 10.14 6.31 -9.01
C ARG A 67 8.92 6.86 -9.74
N ARG A 68 7.93 6.01 -9.99
CA ARG A 68 6.71 6.44 -10.71
C ARG A 68 5.91 7.49 -9.94
N TRP A 69 5.87 7.38 -8.62
CA TRP A 69 5.19 8.38 -7.80
C TRP A 69 5.91 9.72 -7.79
N LYS A 70 7.26 9.72 -7.82
CA LYS A 70 8.07 10.95 -7.93
C LYS A 70 7.80 11.71 -9.23
N GLU A 71 7.64 10.99 -10.32
CA GLU A 71 7.41 11.55 -11.65
C GLU A 71 5.93 11.88 -11.93
N CYS A 72 4.99 11.34 -11.14
CA CYS A 72 3.56 11.45 -11.39
C CYS A 72 2.93 12.73 -10.82
N PRO A 73 2.38 13.63 -11.66
CA PRO A 73 1.76 14.85 -11.16
C PRO A 73 0.59 14.64 -10.20
N LYS A 74 -0.17 13.55 -10.36
CA LYS A 74 -1.28 13.20 -9.46
C LYS A 74 -0.77 12.81 -8.07
N CYS A 75 0.29 11.99 -8.00
CA CYS A 75 0.92 11.60 -6.74
C CYS A 75 1.55 12.79 -6.03
N GLN A 76 2.30 13.64 -6.77
CA GLN A 76 2.92 14.85 -6.22
C GLN A 76 1.88 15.86 -5.71
N ARG A 77 0.75 16.00 -6.41
CA ARG A 77 -0.37 16.81 -5.92
C ARG A 77 -0.93 16.26 -4.61
N ARG A 78 -1.17 14.94 -4.49
CA ARG A 78 -1.66 14.31 -3.25
C ARG A 78 -0.70 14.50 -2.09
N ILE A 79 0.60 14.34 -2.33
CA ILE A 79 1.65 14.62 -1.33
C ILE A 79 1.51 16.06 -0.83
N LYS A 80 1.41 17.03 -1.72
CA LYS A 80 1.29 18.45 -1.36
C LYS A 80 -0.01 18.76 -0.61
N GLU A 81 -1.14 18.29 -1.09
CA GLU A 81 -2.46 18.54 -0.51
C GLU A 81 -2.59 17.96 0.90
N ASN A 82 -2.00 16.79 1.16
CA ASN A 82 -2.02 16.13 2.46
C ASN A 82 -0.79 16.45 3.32
N LYS A 83 0.08 17.39 2.89
CA LYS A 83 1.30 17.81 3.60
C LYS A 83 2.24 16.65 3.94
N LEU A 84 2.27 15.64 3.07
CA LEU A 84 3.17 14.51 3.20
C LEU A 84 4.59 14.93 2.81
N LYS A 85 5.58 14.31 3.43
CA LYS A 85 6.99 14.65 3.25
C LYS A 85 7.55 14.12 1.92
N ASP A 86 7.18 12.90 1.56
CA ASP A 86 7.72 12.19 0.40
C ASP A 86 6.83 11.02 -0.04
N GLU A 87 7.32 10.19 -0.95
CA GLU A 87 6.63 9.01 -1.47
C GLU A 87 6.53 7.86 -0.47
N HIS A 88 7.36 7.82 0.56
CA HIS A 88 7.22 6.83 1.65
C HIS A 88 6.01 7.19 2.51
N GLU A 89 5.84 8.46 2.83
CA GLU A 89 4.63 8.94 3.52
C GLU A 89 3.38 8.83 2.62
N LEU A 90 3.51 8.94 1.29
CA LEU A 90 2.41 8.67 0.37
C LEU A 90 1.97 7.19 0.44
N GLN A 91 2.91 6.25 0.53
CA GLN A 91 2.58 4.84 0.74
C GLN A 91 1.92 4.64 2.09
N SER A 92 2.47 5.21 3.15
CA SER A 92 1.88 5.15 4.50
C SER A 92 0.46 5.72 4.51
N TYR A 93 0.22 6.87 3.88
CA TYR A 93 -1.11 7.47 3.73
C TYR A 93 -2.11 6.48 3.09
N PHE A 94 -1.69 5.76 2.04
CA PHE A 94 -2.52 4.73 1.43
C PHE A 94 -2.76 3.54 2.37
N ILE A 95 -1.75 3.08 3.10
CA ILE A 95 -1.88 2.00 4.10
C ILE A 95 -2.83 2.40 5.23
N HIS A 96 -2.75 3.64 5.73
CA HIS A 96 -3.70 4.16 6.72
C HIS A 96 -5.14 4.14 6.21
N HIS A 97 -5.37 4.54 4.96
CA HIS A 97 -6.69 4.46 4.34
C HIS A 97 -7.22 3.01 4.29
N LEU A 98 -6.36 2.04 3.95
CA LEU A 98 -6.74 0.63 3.94
C LEU A 98 -7.00 0.10 5.36
N ASP A 99 -6.22 0.53 6.35
CA ASP A 99 -6.43 0.18 7.76
C ASP A 99 -7.81 0.65 8.24
N GLU A 100 -8.16 1.90 7.99
CA GLU A 100 -9.47 2.47 8.32
C GLU A 100 -10.61 1.69 7.64
N PHE A 101 -10.46 1.42 6.34
CA PHE A 101 -11.47 0.69 5.56
C PHE A 101 -11.69 -0.74 6.08
N VAL A 102 -10.61 -1.50 6.28
CA VAL A 102 -10.66 -2.90 6.72
C VAL A 102 -11.12 -3.00 8.18
N THR A 103 -10.68 -2.09 9.05
CA THR A 103 -11.12 -1.99 10.44
C THR A 103 -12.62 -1.66 10.52
N GLY A 104 -13.10 -0.78 9.66
CA GLY A 104 -14.53 -0.49 9.52
C GLY A 104 -15.38 -1.71 9.12
N LYS A 105 -14.77 -2.72 8.52
CA LYS A 105 -15.37 -4.02 8.20
C LYS A 105 -15.18 -5.07 9.32
N GLY A 106 -14.63 -4.70 10.47
CA GLY A 106 -14.37 -5.60 11.61
C GLY A 106 -13.20 -6.56 11.40
N ARG A 107 -12.26 -6.22 10.54
CA ARG A 107 -11.04 -6.98 10.26
C ARG A 107 -9.80 -6.14 10.59
N LYS A 108 -8.62 -6.75 10.51
CA LYS A 108 -7.34 -6.07 10.68
C LYS A 108 -6.46 -6.30 9.45
N ILE A 109 -5.60 -5.34 9.14
CA ILE A 109 -4.59 -5.52 8.10
C ILE A 109 -3.32 -6.10 8.68
N ILE A 110 -2.60 -6.85 7.85
CA ILE A 110 -1.21 -7.23 8.05
C ILE A 110 -0.44 -6.95 6.77
N GLY A 111 0.76 -6.40 6.86
CA GLY A 111 1.61 -6.15 5.70
C GLY A 111 3.05 -6.52 5.95
N TRP A 112 3.84 -6.56 4.88
CA TRP A 112 5.28 -6.72 5.00
C TRP A 112 5.91 -5.52 5.70
N ASP A 113 7.10 -5.68 6.25
CA ASP A 113 7.76 -4.65 7.07
C ASP A 113 8.08 -3.33 6.35
N GLU A 114 7.96 -3.27 5.02
CA GLU A 114 8.02 -2.01 4.26
C GLU A 114 6.86 -1.06 4.58
N ILE A 115 5.74 -1.53 5.14
CA ILE A 115 4.65 -0.65 5.57
C ILE A 115 5.02 0.24 6.76
N LEU A 116 6.16 -0.04 7.42
CA LEU A 116 6.73 0.82 8.46
C LEU A 116 7.36 2.10 7.90
N GLU A 117 7.74 2.09 6.62
CA GLU A 117 8.37 3.22 5.96
C GLU A 117 7.35 4.35 5.78
N GLY A 118 7.59 5.52 6.43
CA GLY A 118 6.66 6.65 6.41
C GLY A 118 5.60 6.65 7.52
N GLY A 119 5.62 5.67 8.43
CA GLY A 119 4.72 5.57 9.58
C GLY A 119 3.78 4.39 9.52
N LEU A 120 3.56 3.74 10.65
CA LEU A 120 2.69 2.56 10.77
C LEU A 120 1.24 2.98 11.03
N ALA A 121 0.30 2.36 10.32
CA ALA A 121 -1.13 2.51 10.61
C ALA A 121 -1.48 1.88 11.99
N PRO A 122 -2.38 2.51 12.76
CA PRO A 122 -2.55 2.19 14.20
C PRO A 122 -3.00 0.76 14.49
N ASN A 123 -3.74 0.12 13.60
CA ASN A 123 -4.26 -1.24 13.81
C ASN A 123 -3.55 -2.29 12.94
N ALA A 124 -2.53 -1.88 12.18
CA ALA A 124 -1.82 -2.75 11.25
C ALA A 124 -0.83 -3.66 11.98
N ALA A 125 -0.87 -4.97 11.68
CA ALA A 125 0.18 -5.90 12.06
C ALA A 125 1.30 -5.89 11.00
N VAL A 126 2.51 -6.23 11.43
CA VAL A 126 3.70 -6.26 10.57
C VAL A 126 4.26 -7.68 10.50
N MET A 127 4.47 -8.16 9.28
CA MET A 127 5.20 -9.40 9.02
C MET A 127 6.61 -9.06 8.53
N SER A 128 7.60 -9.26 9.39
CA SER A 128 9.00 -8.99 9.06
C SER A 128 9.61 -10.12 8.26
N TRP A 129 10.21 -9.80 7.11
CA TRP A 129 10.91 -10.76 6.26
C TRP A 129 12.36 -10.34 5.97
N ARG A 130 12.67 -9.05 6.17
CA ARG A 130 14.03 -8.49 5.97
C ARG A 130 14.93 -8.64 7.20
N GLY A 131 14.55 -9.51 8.16
CA GLY A 131 15.30 -9.77 9.39
C GLY A 131 14.64 -9.17 10.64
N GLU A 132 15.36 -9.19 11.77
CA GLU A 132 14.82 -8.80 13.10
C GLU A 132 14.49 -7.30 13.20
N ASN A 133 15.14 -6.45 12.41
CA ASN A 133 14.99 -5.00 12.49
C ASN A 133 13.56 -4.52 12.22
N GLY A 134 12.82 -5.16 11.33
CA GLY A 134 11.42 -4.85 11.06
C GLY A 134 10.54 -5.13 12.28
N GLY A 135 10.75 -6.26 12.94
CA GLY A 135 10.06 -6.60 14.18
C GLY A 135 10.38 -5.65 15.33
N ILE A 136 11.66 -5.29 15.49
CA ILE A 136 12.10 -4.32 16.51
C ILE A 136 11.46 -2.95 16.26
N ALA A 137 11.47 -2.46 15.02
CA ALA A 137 10.88 -1.18 14.66
C ALA A 137 9.36 -1.17 14.90
N ALA A 138 8.65 -2.25 14.56
CA ALA A 138 7.23 -2.39 14.84
C ALA A 138 6.94 -2.35 16.35
N CYS A 139 7.71 -3.09 17.18
CA CYS A 139 7.58 -3.06 18.62
C CYS A 139 7.78 -1.66 19.21
N LEU A 140 8.78 -0.93 18.74
CA LEU A 140 9.06 0.44 19.22
C LEU A 140 7.92 1.42 18.87
N LEU A 141 7.29 1.28 17.71
CA LEU A 141 6.15 2.11 17.30
C LEU A 141 4.89 1.80 18.14
N TYR A 142 4.67 0.54 18.54
CA TYR A 142 3.55 0.16 19.40
C TYR A 142 3.74 0.53 20.86
N THR A 143 4.98 0.66 21.32
CA THR A 143 5.30 0.94 22.73
C THR A 143 5.65 2.39 23.02
N SER A 144 5.77 3.25 22.00
CA SER A 144 5.96 4.69 22.19
C SER A 144 4.65 5.31 22.68
N PRO A 145 4.61 5.92 23.88
CA PRO A 145 3.46 6.70 24.28
C PRO A 145 3.30 7.89 23.31
N SER A 146 2.11 8.06 22.77
CA SER A 146 1.69 9.21 21.98
C SER A 146 1.66 10.49 22.79
#